data_6c6210ff94f4ec47162351eed134820d
#
_entry.id   6c6210ff94f4ec47162351eed134820d
#
_cell.length_a   1.000
_cell.length_b   1.000
_cell.length_c   1.000
_cell.angle_alpha   90.00
_cell.angle_beta   90.00
_cell.angle_gamma   90.00
#
_symmetry.space_group_name_H-M   'P 1'
#
loop_
_entity.id
_entity.type
_entity.pdbx_description
1 polymer ?
#
loop_
_entity_poly.entity_id
_entity_poly.type
_entity_poly.pdbx_seq_one_letter_code
_entity_poly.pdbx_strand_id
1 'polypeptide(L)'
;LYGRLPSPTQLNQYKKKLKTLRGLPVMLRPMLENLPASAHPMDVLRSGCSALGTILPEAQDHNPGAAREIADRLIASFGSMLLYWYHWSHNGRRIETETDDDSIAAHFLHLLRGKAPSALHASCLDKSLVLYAEHEFNASTFAARTITGTGADLYAAISGAIGALSGRRHGGANEVA
;
A
#
# COMPACT_ATOMS: atom_id res chain seq x y z
N LEU A 1 -4.50 1.43 -13.92
CA LEU A 1 -3.72 2.70 -13.95
C LEU A 1 -3.36 3.13 -15.38
N TYR A 2 -2.89 2.20 -16.21
CA TYR A 2 -2.32 2.53 -17.54
C TYR A 2 -3.21 2.09 -18.71
N GLY A 3 -4.34 1.42 -18.45
CA GLY A 3 -5.32 1.00 -19.46
C GLY A 3 -4.88 -0.09 -20.44
N ARG A 4 -3.65 -0.62 -20.30
CA ARG A 4 -3.09 -1.69 -21.13
C ARG A 4 -1.98 -2.45 -20.40
N LEU A 5 -1.71 -3.66 -20.84
CA LEU A 5 -0.55 -4.42 -20.36
C LEU A 5 0.76 -3.77 -20.86
N PRO A 6 1.80 -3.74 -20.03
CA PRO A 6 3.09 -3.17 -20.40
C PRO A 6 3.85 -4.09 -21.38
N SER A 7 4.67 -3.51 -22.26
CA SER A 7 5.72 -4.26 -22.93
C SER A 7 6.78 -4.73 -21.93
N PRO A 8 7.65 -5.71 -22.27
CA PRO A 8 8.73 -6.16 -21.37
C PRO A 8 9.63 -5.01 -20.88
N THR A 9 9.95 -4.07 -21.75
CA THR A 9 10.76 -2.88 -21.39
C THR A 9 10.01 -1.98 -20.41
N GLN A 10 8.74 -1.70 -20.66
CA GLN A 10 7.88 -0.90 -19.77
C GLN A 10 7.72 -1.57 -18.40
N LEU A 11 7.52 -2.90 -18.38
CA LEU A 11 7.43 -3.65 -17.14
C LEU A 11 8.72 -3.53 -16.30
N ASN A 12 9.88 -3.68 -16.94
CA ASN A 12 11.16 -3.54 -16.26
C ASN A 12 11.39 -2.12 -15.72
N GLN A 13 11.00 -1.10 -16.47
CA GLN A 13 11.05 0.29 -16.01
C GLN A 13 10.10 0.52 -14.81
N TYR A 14 8.89 -0.03 -14.88
CA TYR A 14 7.91 0.08 -13.80
C TYR A 14 8.38 -0.63 -12.52
N LYS A 15 8.92 -1.83 -12.62
CA LYS A 15 9.52 -2.54 -11.48
C LYS A 15 10.63 -1.71 -10.83
N LYS A 16 11.53 -1.11 -11.62
CA LYS A 16 12.57 -0.22 -11.10
C LYS A 16 11.96 0.98 -10.36
N LYS A 17 10.93 1.62 -10.95
CA LYS A 17 10.21 2.71 -10.32
C LYS A 17 9.63 2.30 -8.97
N LEU A 18 8.90 1.18 -8.89
CA LEU A 18 8.33 0.72 -7.63
C LEU A 18 9.40 0.44 -6.57
N LYS A 19 10.55 -0.11 -6.94
CA LYS A 19 11.67 -0.31 -6.01
C LYS A 19 12.13 1.00 -5.36
N THR A 20 12.23 2.08 -6.12
CA THR A 20 12.64 3.39 -5.57
C THR A 20 11.58 4.05 -4.67
N LEU A 21 10.33 3.56 -4.70
CA LEU A 21 9.21 4.10 -3.93
C LEU A 21 8.91 3.31 -2.64
N ARG A 22 9.65 2.24 -2.35
CA ARG A 22 9.44 1.37 -1.16
C ARG A 22 9.85 2.01 0.14
N GLY A 23 10.82 2.92 0.10
CA GLY A 23 11.34 3.61 1.28
C GLY A 23 10.28 4.46 1.97
N LEU A 24 10.27 4.45 3.29
CA LEU A 24 9.37 5.28 4.08
C LEU A 24 10.02 6.64 4.40
N PRO A 25 9.28 7.75 4.22
CA PRO A 25 9.74 9.05 4.69
C PRO A 25 10.14 9.00 6.17
N VAL A 26 11.21 9.68 6.52
CA VAL A 26 11.72 9.71 7.91
C VAL A 26 10.64 10.16 8.90
N MET A 27 9.82 11.13 8.51
CA MET A 27 8.73 11.66 9.35
C MET A 27 7.58 10.67 9.56
N LEU A 28 7.41 9.68 8.69
CA LEU A 28 6.35 8.69 8.81
C LEU A 28 6.68 7.63 9.86
N ARG A 29 7.96 7.29 10.03
CA ARG A 29 8.41 6.23 10.94
C ARG A 29 7.98 6.47 12.40
N PRO A 30 8.21 7.64 13.03
CA PRO A 30 7.76 7.89 14.39
C PRO A 30 6.25 7.79 14.57
N MET A 31 5.47 8.17 13.56
CA MET A 31 4.01 8.05 13.61
C MET A 31 3.61 6.57 13.67
N LEU A 32 4.21 5.73 12.84
CA LEU A 32 3.96 4.28 12.87
C LEU A 32 4.44 3.65 14.20
N GLU A 33 5.56 4.13 14.76
CA GLU A 33 6.11 3.66 16.03
C GLU A 33 5.20 3.96 17.23
N ASN A 34 4.36 5.00 17.15
CA ASN A 34 3.40 5.35 18.20
C ASN A 34 2.08 4.58 18.11
N LEU A 35 1.85 3.80 17.05
CA LEU A 35 0.67 2.96 16.96
C LEU A 35 0.82 1.70 17.83
N PRO A 36 -0.19 1.34 18.65
CA PRO A 36 -0.08 0.20 19.56
C PRO A 36 -0.02 -1.13 18.80
N ALA A 37 0.62 -2.14 19.38
CA ALA A 37 0.67 -3.50 18.81
C ALA A 37 -0.73 -4.14 18.66
N SER A 38 -1.70 -3.69 19.44
CA SER A 38 -3.10 -4.13 19.35
C SER A 38 -3.90 -3.46 18.22
N ALA A 39 -3.30 -2.52 17.46
CA ALA A 39 -3.99 -1.89 16.35
C ALA A 39 -4.26 -2.91 15.24
N HIS A 40 -5.43 -2.81 14.61
CA HIS A 40 -5.74 -3.64 13.45
C HIS A 40 -4.86 -3.22 12.26
N PRO A 41 -4.29 -4.16 11.48
CA PRO A 41 -3.44 -3.84 10.32
C PRO A 41 -4.06 -2.85 9.33
N MET A 42 -5.38 -2.92 9.11
CA MET A 42 -6.08 -1.96 8.24
C MET A 42 -6.11 -0.55 8.83
N ASP A 43 -6.19 -0.40 10.15
CA ASP A 43 -6.13 0.91 10.81
C ASP A 43 -4.72 1.51 10.72
N VAL A 44 -3.69 0.67 10.79
CA VAL A 44 -2.29 1.09 10.54
C VAL A 44 -2.13 1.62 9.12
N LEU A 45 -2.62 0.89 8.12
CA LEU A 45 -2.55 1.32 6.71
C LEU A 45 -3.34 2.61 6.47
N ARG A 46 -4.55 2.72 7.04
CA ARG A 46 -5.37 3.93 6.94
C ARG A 46 -4.67 5.14 7.54
N SER A 47 -4.12 5.00 8.73
CA SER A 47 -3.39 6.06 9.42
C SER A 47 -2.10 6.44 8.67
N GLY A 48 -1.35 5.44 8.20
CA GLY A 48 -0.14 5.64 7.40
C GLY A 48 -0.41 6.34 6.08
N CYS A 49 -1.49 5.96 5.38
CA CYS A 49 -1.90 6.61 4.14
C CYS A 49 -2.25 8.08 4.36
N SER A 50 -3.06 8.39 5.38
CA SER A 50 -3.44 9.77 5.72
C SER A 50 -2.23 10.61 6.12
N ALA A 51 -1.34 10.07 6.96
CA ALA A 51 -0.11 10.76 7.36
C ALA A 51 0.83 11.00 6.16
N LEU A 52 0.93 10.03 5.25
CA LEU A 52 1.74 10.19 4.04
C LEU A 52 1.25 11.37 3.19
N GLY A 53 -0.08 11.56 3.09
CA GLY A 53 -0.67 12.71 2.40
C GLY A 53 -0.32 14.06 3.03
N THR A 54 -0.11 14.13 4.35
CA THR A 54 0.35 15.36 5.01
C THR A 54 1.84 15.61 4.83
N ILE A 55 2.65 14.55 4.69
CA ILE A 55 4.10 14.63 4.50
C ILE A 55 4.46 14.94 3.03
N LEU A 56 3.71 14.35 2.10
CA LEU A 56 3.91 14.46 0.65
C LEU A 56 2.57 14.84 -0.01
N PRO A 57 2.08 16.07 0.21
CA PRO A 57 0.75 16.47 -0.25
C PRO A 57 0.61 16.40 -1.78
N GLU A 58 -0.58 16.04 -2.24
CA GLU A 58 -0.96 16.15 -3.65
C GLU A 58 -1.02 17.62 -4.06
N ALA A 59 -0.58 17.92 -5.28
CA ALA A 59 -0.73 19.26 -5.84
C ALA A 59 -2.22 19.56 -6.10
N GLN A 60 -2.63 20.80 -5.88
CA GLN A 60 -4.05 21.22 -5.96
C GLN A 60 -4.63 21.18 -7.38
N ASP A 61 -3.82 21.00 -8.41
CA ASP A 61 -4.25 20.92 -9.80
C ASP A 61 -4.94 19.61 -10.17
N HIS A 62 -4.95 18.62 -9.25
CA HIS A 62 -5.52 17.27 -9.44
C HIS A 62 -5.10 16.62 -10.78
N ASN A 63 -3.84 16.84 -11.17
CA ASN A 63 -3.30 16.31 -12.42
C ASN A 63 -3.32 14.77 -12.43
N PRO A 64 -3.92 14.12 -13.45
CA PRO A 64 -3.95 12.64 -13.52
C PRO A 64 -2.57 11.98 -13.49
N GLY A 65 -1.51 12.67 -13.95
CA GLY A 65 -0.14 12.20 -13.84
C GLY A 65 0.35 12.16 -12.39
N ALA A 66 0.11 13.23 -11.63
CA ALA A 66 0.43 13.32 -10.20
C ALA A 66 -0.34 12.25 -9.40
N ALA A 67 -1.62 12.05 -9.69
CA ALA A 67 -2.42 11.00 -9.04
C ALA A 67 -1.83 9.58 -9.28
N ARG A 68 -1.29 9.31 -10.49
CA ARG A 68 -0.60 8.04 -10.77
C ARG A 68 0.69 7.89 -9.94
N GLU A 69 1.46 8.95 -9.78
CA GLU A 69 2.67 8.92 -8.96
C GLU A 69 2.34 8.59 -7.49
N ILE A 70 1.25 9.16 -6.96
CA ILE A 70 0.75 8.85 -5.63
C ILE A 70 0.28 7.39 -5.55
N ALA A 71 -0.49 6.92 -6.53
CA ALA A 71 -0.94 5.53 -6.58
C ALA A 71 0.24 4.55 -6.62
N ASP A 72 1.25 4.80 -7.46
CA ASP A 72 2.46 3.97 -7.56
C ASP A 72 3.23 3.95 -6.22
N ARG A 73 3.32 5.10 -5.55
CA ARG A 73 3.94 5.21 -4.22
C ARG A 73 3.18 4.40 -3.19
N LEU A 74 1.86 4.52 -3.12
CA LEU A 74 1.02 3.78 -2.17
C LEU A 74 1.13 2.27 -2.41
N ILE A 75 1.04 1.83 -3.67
CA ILE A 75 1.23 0.41 -4.04
C ILE A 75 2.61 -0.10 -3.58
N ALA A 76 3.66 0.68 -3.77
CA ALA A 76 5.01 0.27 -3.41
C ALA A 76 5.26 0.26 -1.89
N SER A 77 4.63 1.20 -1.13
CA SER A 77 4.98 1.46 0.26
C SER A 77 4.00 0.87 1.30
N PHE A 78 2.82 0.40 0.92
CA PHE A 78 1.87 -0.19 1.89
C PHE A 78 2.46 -1.38 2.65
N GLY A 79 3.15 -2.29 1.96
CA GLY A 79 3.86 -3.38 2.61
C GLY A 79 4.94 -2.89 3.58
N SER A 80 5.68 -1.86 3.17
CA SER A 80 6.70 -1.23 4.00
C SER A 80 6.11 -0.58 5.27
N MET A 81 5.00 0.17 5.14
CA MET A 81 4.32 0.78 6.29
C MET A 81 3.85 -0.27 7.29
N LEU A 82 3.16 -1.30 6.80
CA LEU A 82 2.60 -2.33 7.64
C LEU A 82 3.68 -3.13 8.37
N LEU A 83 4.71 -3.54 7.65
CA LEU A 83 5.74 -4.40 8.23
C LEU A 83 6.76 -3.64 9.07
N TYR A 84 7.00 -2.35 8.79
CA TYR A 84 7.76 -1.49 9.69
C TYR A 84 7.06 -1.37 11.05
N TRP A 85 5.74 -1.04 11.06
CA TRP A 85 4.94 -1.02 12.27
C TRP A 85 4.92 -2.38 12.97
N TYR A 86 4.71 -3.47 12.25
CA TYR A 86 4.65 -4.80 12.82
C TYR A 86 5.94 -5.16 13.57
N HIS A 87 7.09 -5.00 12.94
CA HIS A 87 8.36 -5.32 13.57
C HIS A 87 8.69 -4.41 14.75
N TRP A 88 8.32 -3.14 14.66
CA TRP A 88 8.51 -2.22 15.78
C TRP A 88 7.58 -2.53 16.93
N SER A 89 6.29 -2.59 16.70
CA SER A 89 5.27 -2.72 17.76
C SER A 89 5.32 -4.08 18.48
N HIS A 90 5.66 -5.16 17.77
CA HIS A 90 5.68 -6.51 18.34
C HIS A 90 7.08 -6.97 18.79
N ASN A 91 8.13 -6.46 18.18
CA ASN A 91 9.50 -6.94 18.41
C ASN A 91 10.47 -5.83 18.84
N GLY A 92 10.04 -4.58 18.94
CA GLY A 92 10.90 -3.42 19.24
C GLY A 92 12.00 -3.17 18.22
N ARG A 93 11.84 -3.68 16.99
CA ARG A 93 12.88 -3.66 15.96
C ARG A 93 12.54 -2.76 14.80
N ARG A 94 13.39 -1.77 14.51
CA ARG A 94 13.36 -1.03 13.25
C ARG A 94 13.94 -1.89 12.13
N ILE A 95 13.25 -1.93 11.01
CA ILE A 95 13.71 -2.64 9.81
C ILE A 95 13.98 -1.64 8.69
N GLU A 96 14.89 -1.99 7.79
CA GLU A 96 15.01 -1.31 6.50
C GLU A 96 13.88 -1.77 5.59
N THR A 97 13.27 -0.80 4.90
CA THR A 97 12.09 -1.05 4.06
C THR A 97 12.40 -1.08 2.58
N GLU A 98 13.64 -0.89 2.20
CA GLU A 98 14.10 -0.98 0.82
C GLU A 98 14.68 -2.37 0.56
N THR A 99 14.13 -3.09 -0.42
CA THR A 99 14.66 -4.37 -0.87
C THR A 99 14.79 -4.37 -2.39
N ASP A 100 15.61 -5.26 -2.93
CA ASP A 100 15.82 -5.37 -4.37
C ASP A 100 14.93 -6.44 -5.05
N ASP A 101 13.92 -6.93 -4.33
CA ASP A 101 12.99 -7.92 -4.86
C ASP A 101 12.20 -7.38 -6.06
N ASP A 102 11.93 -8.25 -7.03
CA ASP A 102 11.31 -7.84 -8.31
C ASP A 102 9.81 -7.61 -8.24
N SER A 103 9.11 -8.18 -7.25
CA SER A 103 7.67 -8.03 -7.10
C SER A 103 7.27 -7.44 -5.75
N ILE A 104 6.04 -6.94 -5.67
CA ILE A 104 5.43 -6.45 -4.43
C ILE A 104 5.29 -7.59 -3.43
N ALA A 105 4.88 -8.78 -3.90
CA ALA A 105 4.74 -9.96 -3.06
C ALA A 105 6.07 -10.43 -2.49
N ALA A 106 7.12 -10.49 -3.31
CA ALA A 106 8.45 -10.86 -2.85
C ALA A 106 8.99 -9.86 -1.82
N HIS A 107 8.84 -8.57 -2.08
CA HIS A 107 9.18 -7.50 -1.15
C HIS A 107 8.44 -7.65 0.20
N PHE A 108 7.13 -7.84 0.16
CA PHE A 108 6.33 -8.02 1.38
C PHE A 108 6.81 -9.23 2.20
N LEU A 109 6.99 -10.37 1.55
CA LEU A 109 7.45 -11.59 2.22
C LEU A 109 8.89 -11.47 2.75
N HIS A 110 9.74 -10.73 2.05
CA HIS A 110 11.10 -10.44 2.49
C HIS A 110 11.09 -9.62 3.79
N LEU A 111 10.33 -8.52 3.81
CA LEU A 111 10.20 -7.70 5.01
C LEU A 111 9.60 -8.50 6.17
N LEU A 112 8.56 -9.31 5.91
CA LEU A 112 7.88 -10.10 6.94
C LEU A 112 8.83 -11.11 7.61
N ARG A 113 9.67 -11.78 6.82
CA ARG A 113 10.52 -12.88 7.29
C ARG A 113 11.97 -12.49 7.56
N GLY A 114 12.37 -11.28 7.19
CA GLY A 114 13.76 -10.81 7.28
C GLY A 114 14.73 -11.53 6.33
N LYS A 115 14.20 -12.20 5.29
CA LYS A 115 14.99 -12.90 4.26
C LYS A 115 14.19 -13.04 2.97
N ALA A 116 14.88 -13.12 1.84
CA ALA A 116 14.26 -13.31 0.54
C ALA A 116 13.37 -14.57 0.52
N PRO A 117 12.14 -14.48 -0.02
CA PRO A 117 11.24 -15.62 -0.13
C PRO A 117 11.69 -16.61 -1.20
N SER A 118 11.20 -17.86 -1.13
CA SER A 118 11.33 -18.78 -2.25
C SER A 118 10.49 -18.31 -3.45
N ALA A 119 10.88 -18.70 -4.66
CA ALA A 119 10.13 -18.37 -5.88
C ALA A 119 8.67 -18.84 -5.81
N LEU A 120 8.42 -20.01 -5.17
CA LEU A 120 7.08 -20.53 -4.97
C LEU A 120 6.23 -19.59 -4.10
N HIS A 121 6.73 -19.19 -2.93
CA HIS A 121 5.99 -18.31 -2.03
C HIS A 121 5.71 -16.94 -2.67
N ALA A 122 6.70 -16.35 -3.33
CA ALA A 122 6.53 -15.09 -4.05
C ALA A 122 5.45 -15.20 -5.15
N SER A 123 5.52 -16.25 -5.96
CA SER A 123 4.54 -16.49 -7.03
C SER A 123 3.12 -16.74 -6.50
N CYS A 124 2.97 -17.47 -5.39
CA CYS A 124 1.65 -17.69 -4.78
C CYS A 124 1.03 -16.36 -4.31
N LEU A 125 1.79 -15.54 -3.60
CA LEU A 125 1.29 -14.24 -3.14
C LEU A 125 1.04 -13.27 -4.31
N ASP A 126 1.90 -13.24 -5.33
CA ASP A 126 1.67 -12.42 -6.54
C ASP A 126 0.34 -12.79 -7.21
N LYS A 127 0.03 -14.09 -7.36
CA LYS A 127 -1.24 -14.55 -7.92
C LYS A 127 -2.43 -14.14 -7.04
N SER A 128 -2.29 -14.24 -5.73
CA SER A 128 -3.32 -13.78 -4.79
C SER A 128 -3.58 -12.29 -4.95
N LEU A 129 -2.53 -11.46 -5.02
CA LEU A 129 -2.66 -10.01 -5.23
C LEU A 129 -3.34 -9.68 -6.56
N VAL A 130 -3.06 -10.44 -7.64
CA VAL A 130 -3.75 -10.27 -8.94
C VAL A 130 -5.23 -10.58 -8.81
N LEU A 131 -5.60 -11.67 -8.13
CA LEU A 131 -7.00 -12.05 -7.93
C LEU A 131 -7.78 -11.03 -7.08
N TYR A 132 -7.11 -10.37 -6.13
CA TYR A 132 -7.71 -9.35 -5.28
C TYR A 132 -7.64 -7.93 -5.85
N ALA A 133 -6.95 -7.70 -6.98
CA ALA A 133 -6.71 -6.36 -7.52
C ALA A 133 -7.98 -5.67 -8.04
N GLU A 134 -8.99 -6.43 -8.43
CA GLU A 134 -10.23 -5.93 -9.03
C GLU A 134 -11.45 -6.63 -8.42
N HIS A 135 -12.46 -5.86 -8.09
CA HIS A 135 -13.73 -6.36 -7.55
C HIS A 135 -14.90 -5.47 -8.01
N GLU A 136 -14.82 -4.95 -9.21
CA GLU A 136 -15.86 -4.09 -9.85
C GLU A 136 -16.34 -2.96 -8.95
N PHE A 137 -17.67 -2.81 -8.81
CA PHE A 137 -18.32 -1.75 -8.03
C PHE A 137 -18.38 -2.08 -6.52
N ASN A 138 -17.28 -2.45 -5.91
CA ASN A 138 -17.24 -2.73 -4.48
C ASN A 138 -17.40 -1.45 -3.64
N ALA A 139 -17.72 -1.62 -2.36
CA ALA A 139 -18.02 -0.51 -1.45
C ALA A 139 -16.83 0.44 -1.25
N SER A 140 -15.59 -0.06 -1.23
CA SER A 140 -14.40 0.79 -1.08
C SER A 140 -14.13 1.63 -2.33
N THR A 141 -14.34 1.09 -3.52
CA THR A 141 -14.30 1.85 -4.78
C THR A 141 -15.36 2.94 -4.81
N PHE A 142 -16.58 2.64 -4.36
CA PHE A 142 -17.65 3.62 -4.26
C PHE A 142 -17.29 4.75 -3.27
N ALA A 143 -16.78 4.41 -2.09
CA ALA A 143 -16.34 5.39 -1.10
C ALA A 143 -15.22 6.29 -1.66
N ALA A 144 -14.20 5.71 -2.31
CA ALA A 144 -13.12 6.48 -2.95
C ALA A 144 -13.67 7.47 -3.99
N ARG A 145 -14.56 7.01 -4.87
CA ARG A 145 -15.18 7.87 -5.90
C ARG A 145 -16.00 8.99 -5.30
N THR A 146 -16.75 8.73 -4.24
CA THR A 146 -17.54 9.75 -3.54
C THR A 146 -16.63 10.83 -2.95
N ILE A 147 -15.55 10.42 -2.27
CA ILE A 147 -14.58 11.36 -1.67
C ILE A 147 -13.87 12.17 -2.76
N THR A 148 -13.38 11.51 -3.81
CA THR A 148 -12.74 12.21 -4.95
C THR A 148 -13.70 13.19 -5.62
N GLY A 149 -14.99 12.85 -5.71
CA GLY A 149 -16.04 13.72 -6.27
C GLY A 149 -16.24 15.04 -5.51
N THR A 150 -15.76 15.14 -4.27
CA THR A 150 -15.76 16.39 -3.49
C THR A 150 -14.58 17.31 -3.80
N GLY A 151 -13.62 16.87 -4.62
CA GLY A 151 -12.36 17.57 -4.86
C GLY A 151 -11.29 17.30 -3.78
N ALA A 152 -11.49 16.30 -2.93
CA ALA A 152 -10.47 15.88 -1.97
C ALA A 152 -9.30 15.17 -2.69
N ASP A 153 -8.12 15.21 -2.05
CA ASP A 153 -6.91 14.59 -2.58
C ASP A 153 -7.00 13.05 -2.61
N LEU A 154 -6.09 12.42 -3.36
CA LEU A 154 -6.08 10.96 -3.54
C LEU A 154 -5.78 10.22 -2.22
N TYR A 155 -4.95 10.77 -1.34
CA TYR A 155 -4.68 10.13 -0.04
C TYR A 155 -5.93 10.09 0.83
N ALA A 156 -6.74 11.16 0.85
CA ALA A 156 -8.03 11.19 1.54
C ALA A 156 -8.99 10.15 0.96
N ALA A 157 -9.08 10.04 -0.37
CA ALA A 157 -9.92 9.06 -1.06
C ALA A 157 -9.50 7.62 -0.73
N ILE A 158 -8.20 7.31 -0.77
CA ILE A 158 -7.68 5.97 -0.45
C ILE A 158 -7.83 5.67 1.04
N SER A 159 -7.60 6.63 1.95
CA SER A 159 -7.83 6.45 3.39
C SER A 159 -9.29 6.10 3.69
N GLY A 160 -10.24 6.77 3.04
CA GLY A 160 -11.66 6.45 3.16
C GLY A 160 -12.02 5.08 2.57
N ALA A 161 -11.39 4.71 1.45
CA ALA A 161 -11.56 3.39 0.83
C ALA A 161 -11.04 2.26 1.74
N ILE A 162 -9.88 2.45 2.39
CA ILE A 162 -9.34 1.50 3.39
C ILE A 162 -10.32 1.37 4.57
N GLY A 163 -10.88 2.49 5.04
CA GLY A 163 -11.92 2.47 6.07
C GLY A 163 -13.17 1.68 5.68
N ALA A 164 -13.63 1.83 4.44
CA ALA A 164 -14.74 1.03 3.92
C ALA A 164 -14.36 -0.45 3.78
N LEU A 165 -13.13 -0.74 3.33
CA LEU A 165 -12.64 -2.09 3.12
C LEU A 165 -12.56 -2.90 4.43
N SER A 166 -12.23 -2.26 5.55
CA SER A 166 -12.14 -2.91 6.87
C SER A 166 -13.52 -3.32 7.46
N GLY A 167 -14.61 -2.89 6.84
CA GLY A 167 -15.97 -3.19 7.33
C GLY A 167 -16.33 -4.68 7.25
N ARG A 168 -16.98 -5.21 8.28
CA ARG A 168 -17.39 -6.63 8.40
C ARG A 168 -18.24 -7.14 7.23
N ARG A 169 -18.96 -6.25 6.54
CA ARG A 169 -19.82 -6.59 5.39
C ARG A 169 -19.11 -6.39 4.05
N HIS A 170 -17.79 -6.16 4.05
CA HIS A 170 -16.96 -5.96 2.88
C HIS A 170 -15.65 -6.75 3.03
N GLY A 171 -14.48 -6.12 2.95
CA GLY A 171 -13.20 -6.81 3.04
C GLY A 171 -12.96 -7.53 4.36
N GLY A 172 -13.47 -7.03 5.48
CA GLY A 172 -13.42 -7.70 6.78
C GLY A 172 -14.13 -9.06 6.84
N ALA A 173 -14.99 -9.39 5.88
CA ALA A 173 -15.55 -10.73 5.77
C ALA A 173 -14.50 -11.78 5.37
N ASN A 174 -13.53 -11.42 4.54
CA ASN A 174 -12.46 -12.32 4.10
C ASN A 174 -11.42 -12.62 5.19
N GLU A 175 -11.38 -11.80 6.23
CA GLU A 175 -10.47 -11.99 7.37
C GLU A 175 -10.91 -13.14 8.27
N VAL A 176 -12.21 -13.42 8.28
CA VAL A 176 -12.84 -14.42 9.18
C VAL A 176 -13.04 -15.75 8.46
N ALA A 177 -12.93 -15.79 7.13
CA ALA A 177 -13.10 -16.97 6.30
C ALA A 177 -11.81 -17.78 6.21
#